data_37fd6c68713acf39f984a161e9374ff0
#
_entry.id   37fd6c68713acf39f984a161e9374ff0
#
_cell.length_a   1.000
_cell.length_b   1.000
_cell.length_c   1.000
_cell.angle_alpha   90.00
_cell.angle_beta   90.00
_cell.angle_gamma   90.00
#
_symmetry.space_group_name_H-M   'P 1'
#
loop_
_entity.id
_entity.type
_entity.pdbx_description
1 polymer ?
#
loop_
_entity_poly.entity_id
_entity_poly.type
_entity_poly.pdbx_seq_one_letter_code
_entity_poly.pdbx_strand_id
1 'polypeptide(L)'
;GMSLDGMDIVDPDTSPLRPAYAKGLWARRRRRGITEGEANRRMKLPAYFGAGMVAAGDADALVVGENQHYPDAIKPAMRVIGAEPGKAVAGIYMMVFQGETIFLADCTVNIDPDSQRLKQIALAAGTFVRNLGIEPRIAMLSFSNFGSVKHPASKKVWEAVAMLHAEYPQLAVDGEMQADTALVEAILTRYYPGSRLGATHSIRSASLG
;
A
#
# COMPACT_ATOMS: atom_id res chain seq x y z
N GLY A 1 14.08 25.44 -15.79
CA GLY A 1 12.88 25.25 -15.01
C GLY A 1 11.90 24.42 -15.80
N MET A 2 11.05 23.65 -15.17
CA MET A 2 9.94 22.97 -15.84
C MET A 2 8.88 23.99 -16.25
N SER A 3 8.30 23.84 -17.45
CA SER A 3 7.10 24.61 -17.85
C SER A 3 5.90 24.11 -17.04
N LEU A 4 5.04 25.03 -16.63
CA LEU A 4 3.75 24.74 -16.00
C LEU A 4 2.59 24.81 -17.01
N ASP A 5 2.91 24.90 -18.31
CA ASP A 5 1.90 24.96 -19.37
C ASP A 5 1.02 23.72 -19.36
N GLY A 6 -0.30 23.92 -19.36
CA GLY A 6 -1.27 22.83 -19.30
C GLY A 6 -1.55 22.30 -17.88
N MET A 7 -1.03 22.94 -16.84
CA MET A 7 -1.34 22.63 -15.42
C MET A 7 -2.29 23.67 -14.84
N ASP A 8 -3.35 23.22 -14.18
CA ASP A 8 -4.23 24.07 -13.39
C ASP A 8 -3.63 24.31 -12.01
N ILE A 9 -3.41 25.59 -11.65
CA ILE A 9 -2.94 25.96 -10.32
C ILE A 9 -4.14 26.33 -9.47
N VAL A 10 -4.40 25.56 -8.41
CA VAL A 10 -5.52 25.77 -7.49
C VAL A 10 -5.00 26.20 -6.14
N ASP A 11 -5.44 27.38 -5.68
CA ASP A 11 -5.18 27.84 -4.32
C ASP A 11 -6.31 27.36 -3.38
N PRO A 12 -6.01 26.54 -2.37
CA PRO A 12 -7.01 26.07 -1.41
C PRO A 12 -7.73 27.19 -0.64
N ASP A 13 -7.08 28.34 -0.44
CA ASP A 13 -7.67 29.45 0.31
C ASP A 13 -8.76 30.19 -0.45
N THR A 14 -8.66 30.25 -1.76
CA THR A 14 -9.59 30.97 -2.64
C THR A 14 -10.53 30.04 -3.43
N SER A 15 -10.25 28.73 -3.42
CA SER A 15 -11.04 27.75 -4.19
C SER A 15 -12.50 27.70 -3.78
N PRO A 16 -13.46 27.78 -4.73
CA PRO A 16 -14.89 27.63 -4.45
C PRO A 16 -15.27 26.20 -4.04
N LEU A 17 -14.42 25.21 -4.26
CA LEU A 17 -14.65 23.80 -3.91
C LEU A 17 -14.34 23.50 -2.42
N ARG A 18 -13.54 24.34 -1.76
CA ARG A 18 -13.15 24.13 -0.36
C ARG A 18 -14.30 23.86 0.60
N PRO A 19 -15.44 24.62 0.58
CA PRO A 19 -16.55 24.35 1.48
C PRO A 19 -17.16 22.97 1.31
N ALA A 20 -17.25 22.47 0.06
CA ALA A 20 -17.77 21.14 -0.23
C ALA A 20 -16.84 20.04 0.34
N TYR A 21 -15.54 20.15 0.14
CA TYR A 21 -14.57 19.22 0.69
C TYR A 21 -14.52 19.26 2.22
N ALA A 22 -14.63 20.45 2.81
CA ALA A 22 -14.70 20.62 4.27
C ALA A 22 -15.93 19.92 4.86
N LYS A 23 -17.08 20.06 4.21
CA LYS A 23 -18.32 19.35 4.60
C LYS A 23 -18.16 17.84 4.51
N GLY A 24 -17.50 17.34 3.47
CA GLY A 24 -17.18 15.90 3.31
C GLY A 24 -16.28 15.37 4.45
N LEU A 25 -15.22 16.10 4.79
CA LEU A 25 -14.33 15.76 5.91
C LEU A 25 -15.09 15.77 7.24
N TRP A 26 -15.88 16.80 7.50
CA TRP A 26 -16.69 16.91 8.71
C TRP A 26 -17.69 15.76 8.82
N ALA A 27 -18.46 15.48 7.78
CA ALA A 27 -19.45 14.40 7.78
C ALA A 27 -18.81 13.04 8.12
N ARG A 28 -17.62 12.76 7.57
CA ARG A 28 -16.86 11.54 7.82
C ARG A 28 -16.28 11.45 9.22
N ARG A 29 -15.89 12.59 9.83
CA ARG A 29 -15.11 12.65 11.08
C ARG A 29 -15.83 13.27 12.27
N ARG A 30 -17.05 13.77 12.13
CA ARG A 30 -17.82 14.42 13.22
C ARG A 30 -17.93 13.55 14.47
N ARG A 31 -18.12 12.23 14.30
CA ARG A 31 -18.16 11.28 15.43
C ARG A 31 -16.80 11.09 16.13
N ARG A 32 -15.72 11.61 15.56
CA ARG A 32 -14.36 11.62 16.13
C ARG A 32 -13.96 13.01 16.63
N GLY A 33 -14.94 13.89 16.82
CA GLY A 33 -14.76 15.19 17.47
C GLY A 33 -14.33 16.35 16.57
N ILE A 34 -14.24 16.18 15.24
CA ILE A 34 -13.92 17.31 14.36
C ILE A 34 -15.14 18.24 14.24
N THR A 35 -14.91 19.56 14.37
CA THR A 35 -15.93 20.59 14.11
C THR A 35 -15.92 21.02 12.65
N GLU A 36 -17.01 21.65 12.17
CA GLU A 36 -17.06 22.22 10.82
C GLU A 36 -15.97 23.28 10.60
N GLY A 37 -15.77 24.15 11.59
CA GLY A 37 -14.72 25.18 11.54
C GLY A 37 -13.32 24.58 11.44
N GLU A 38 -13.05 23.49 12.16
CA GLU A 38 -11.77 22.78 12.06
C GLU A 38 -11.62 22.09 10.71
N ALA A 39 -12.66 21.45 10.19
CA ALA A 39 -12.63 20.83 8.86
C ALA A 39 -12.32 21.89 7.78
N ASN A 40 -12.95 23.06 7.85
CA ASN A 40 -12.69 24.14 6.92
C ASN A 40 -11.25 24.70 7.04
N ARG A 41 -10.72 24.85 8.27
CA ARG A 41 -9.31 25.24 8.44
C ARG A 41 -8.34 24.22 7.86
N ARG A 42 -8.59 22.92 8.06
CA ARG A 42 -7.75 21.86 7.51
C ARG A 42 -7.74 21.84 5.98
N MET A 43 -8.88 22.13 5.34
CA MET A 43 -8.97 22.20 3.88
C MET A 43 -8.20 23.36 3.25
N LYS A 44 -7.65 24.29 4.02
CA LYS A 44 -6.68 25.29 3.56
C LYS A 44 -5.28 24.69 3.35
N LEU A 45 -4.99 23.54 3.95
CA LEU A 45 -3.71 22.86 3.78
C LEU A 45 -3.72 22.08 2.45
N PRO A 46 -2.70 22.26 1.57
CA PRO A 46 -2.68 21.65 0.24
C PRO A 46 -2.89 20.13 0.25
N ALA A 47 -2.26 19.41 1.18
CA ALA A 47 -2.42 17.96 1.30
C ALA A 47 -3.86 17.54 1.68
N TYR A 48 -4.55 18.30 2.52
CA TYR A 48 -5.96 18.06 2.84
C TYR A 48 -6.89 18.41 1.69
N PHE A 49 -6.60 19.51 0.99
CA PHE A 49 -7.38 19.93 -0.18
C PHE A 49 -7.26 18.91 -1.31
N GLY A 50 -6.02 18.52 -1.67
CA GLY A 50 -5.78 17.49 -2.68
C GLY A 50 -6.42 16.14 -2.32
N ALA A 51 -6.38 15.73 -1.04
CA ALA A 51 -7.11 14.56 -0.59
C ALA A 51 -8.64 14.75 -0.72
N GLY A 52 -9.14 15.97 -0.56
CA GLY A 52 -10.53 16.35 -0.80
C GLY A 52 -10.93 16.20 -2.27
N MET A 53 -10.07 16.64 -3.19
CA MET A 53 -10.26 16.45 -4.64
C MET A 53 -10.39 14.96 -5.00
N VAL A 54 -9.48 14.13 -4.51
CA VAL A 54 -9.54 12.67 -4.75
C VAL A 54 -10.80 12.06 -4.15
N ALA A 55 -11.17 12.44 -2.92
CA ALA A 55 -12.36 11.92 -2.27
C ALA A 55 -13.68 12.34 -2.93
N ALA A 56 -13.68 13.46 -3.66
CA ALA A 56 -14.82 13.96 -4.44
C ALA A 56 -14.86 13.43 -5.88
N GLY A 57 -13.78 12.83 -6.36
CA GLY A 57 -13.64 12.38 -7.75
C GLY A 57 -13.19 13.49 -8.72
N ASP A 58 -12.71 14.62 -8.19
CA ASP A 58 -12.19 15.74 -9.00
C ASP A 58 -10.71 15.53 -9.37
N ALA A 59 -10.06 14.49 -8.80
CA ALA A 59 -8.72 14.02 -9.13
C ALA A 59 -8.61 12.51 -8.93
N ASP A 60 -7.79 11.85 -9.75
CA ASP A 60 -7.59 10.39 -9.71
C ASP A 60 -6.56 9.97 -8.67
N ALA A 61 -5.58 10.84 -8.38
CA ALA A 61 -4.50 10.56 -7.45
C ALA A 61 -4.00 11.84 -6.76
N LEU A 62 -3.29 11.65 -5.65
CA LEU A 62 -2.61 12.70 -4.90
C LEU A 62 -1.14 12.37 -4.78
N VAL A 63 -0.26 13.27 -5.24
CA VAL A 63 1.18 13.22 -5.00
C VAL A 63 1.54 14.26 -3.96
N VAL A 64 2.15 13.83 -2.86
CA VAL A 64 2.50 14.70 -1.73
C VAL A 64 3.66 14.09 -0.94
N GLY A 65 4.44 14.92 -0.24
CA GLY A 65 5.40 14.42 0.75
C GLY A 65 6.86 14.80 0.53
N GLU A 66 7.21 15.50 -0.56
CA GLU A 66 8.61 15.87 -0.85
C GLU A 66 9.27 16.64 0.30
N ASN A 67 8.54 17.61 0.89
CA ASN A 67 9.04 18.46 1.97
C ASN A 67 8.30 18.25 3.30
N GLN A 68 7.74 17.08 3.54
CA GLN A 68 6.95 16.78 4.72
C GLN A 68 7.39 15.47 5.37
N HIS A 69 7.26 15.39 6.70
CA HIS A 69 7.39 14.09 7.37
C HIS A 69 6.29 13.13 6.94
N TYR A 70 6.64 11.87 6.75
CA TYR A 70 5.71 10.82 6.31
C TYR A 70 4.35 10.82 7.05
N PRO A 71 4.28 10.93 8.42
CA PRO A 71 3.00 10.98 9.11
C PRO A 71 2.12 12.18 8.72
N ASP A 72 2.71 13.30 8.35
CA ASP A 72 1.97 14.51 7.98
C ASP A 72 1.50 14.46 6.53
N ALA A 73 2.20 13.73 5.67
CA ALA A 73 1.79 13.45 4.30
C ALA A 73 0.63 12.44 4.25
N ILE A 74 0.68 11.35 5.04
CA ILE A 74 -0.33 10.28 4.98
C ILE A 74 -1.61 10.59 5.76
N LYS A 75 -1.53 11.38 6.86
CA LYS A 75 -2.70 11.74 7.68
C LYS A 75 -3.86 12.35 6.89
N PRO A 76 -3.65 13.30 5.96
CA PRO A 76 -4.73 13.83 5.12
C PRO A 76 -5.45 12.74 4.33
N ALA A 77 -4.71 11.88 3.62
CA ALA A 77 -5.29 10.77 2.87
C ALA A 77 -6.11 9.84 3.76
N MET A 78 -5.55 9.41 4.90
CA MET A 78 -6.26 8.54 5.86
C MET A 78 -7.50 9.18 6.50
N ARG A 79 -7.53 10.51 6.63
CA ARG A 79 -8.64 11.24 7.27
C ARG A 79 -9.72 11.62 6.29
N VAL A 80 -9.37 11.95 5.07
CA VAL A 80 -10.27 12.47 4.04
C VAL A 80 -10.75 11.36 3.11
N ILE A 81 -9.85 10.58 2.55
CA ILE A 81 -10.18 9.45 1.66
C ILE A 81 -10.58 8.23 2.51
N GLY A 82 -9.68 7.81 3.41
CA GLY A 82 -9.85 6.62 4.25
C GLY A 82 -9.67 5.32 3.48
N ALA A 83 -9.97 4.21 4.15
CA ALA A 83 -10.00 2.88 3.54
C ALA A 83 -11.41 2.56 3.03
N GLU A 84 -11.50 1.80 1.96
CA GLU A 84 -12.74 1.14 1.57
C GLU A 84 -13.17 0.13 2.65
N PRO A 85 -14.49 -0.02 2.90
CA PRO A 85 -14.97 -1.00 3.85
C PRO A 85 -14.44 -2.41 3.54
N GLY A 86 -13.87 -3.06 4.55
CA GLY A 86 -13.31 -4.42 4.42
C GLY A 86 -11.94 -4.53 3.74
N LYS A 87 -11.37 -3.42 3.26
CA LYS A 87 -10.02 -3.42 2.65
C LYS A 87 -8.97 -2.88 3.60
N ALA A 88 -7.74 -3.37 3.45
CA ALA A 88 -6.57 -2.84 4.13
C ALA A 88 -6.03 -1.61 3.40
N VAL A 89 -5.57 -0.62 4.17
CA VAL A 89 -4.60 0.36 3.67
C VAL A 89 -3.22 -0.23 3.85
N ALA A 90 -2.40 -0.20 2.80
CA ALA A 90 -1.03 -0.69 2.83
C ALA A 90 -0.08 0.36 2.24
N GLY A 91 1.10 0.48 2.83
CA GLY A 91 2.19 1.25 2.26
C GLY A 91 2.97 0.38 1.27
N ILE A 92 3.09 0.83 0.02
CA ILE A 92 3.83 0.12 -1.00
C ILE A 92 5.02 0.98 -1.43
N TYR A 93 6.23 0.46 -1.23
CA TYR A 93 7.45 1.05 -1.77
C TYR A 93 7.74 0.44 -3.14
N MET A 94 7.96 1.29 -4.13
CA MET A 94 8.49 0.90 -5.42
C MET A 94 9.99 1.24 -5.46
N MET A 95 10.82 0.21 -5.47
CA MET A 95 12.28 0.35 -5.55
C MET A 95 12.72 0.06 -6.98
N VAL A 96 13.30 1.07 -7.63
CA VAL A 96 13.75 0.99 -9.02
C VAL A 96 15.27 0.89 -9.05
N PHE A 97 15.77 -0.20 -9.58
CA PHE A 97 17.18 -0.45 -9.84
C PHE A 97 17.45 -0.47 -11.35
N GLN A 98 18.73 -0.53 -11.75
CA GLN A 98 19.08 -0.70 -13.16
C GLN A 98 18.54 -2.05 -13.68
N GLY A 99 17.45 -1.98 -14.46
CA GLY A 99 16.83 -3.15 -15.09
C GLY A 99 15.80 -3.92 -14.25
N GLU A 100 15.60 -3.57 -12.97
CA GLU A 100 14.67 -4.27 -12.08
C GLU A 100 13.82 -3.30 -11.27
N THR A 101 12.58 -3.73 -10.97
CA THR A 101 11.69 -3.02 -10.06
C THR A 101 11.13 -4.00 -9.04
N ILE A 102 11.32 -3.67 -7.76
CA ILE A 102 10.83 -4.46 -6.63
C ILE A 102 9.80 -3.64 -5.86
N PHE A 103 8.71 -4.29 -5.46
CA PHE A 103 7.68 -3.69 -4.63
C PHE A 103 7.73 -4.31 -3.23
N LEU A 104 7.82 -3.48 -2.20
CA LEU A 104 7.80 -3.90 -0.80
C LEU A 104 6.50 -3.40 -0.13
N ALA A 105 5.71 -4.30 0.42
CA ALA A 105 4.47 -4.02 1.13
C ALA A 105 4.35 -4.95 2.35
N ASP A 106 3.97 -4.48 3.52
CA ASP A 106 3.73 -3.13 4.00
C ASP A 106 4.86 -2.73 4.95
N CYS A 107 5.52 -1.60 4.64
CA CYS A 107 6.69 -1.20 5.44
C CYS A 107 6.36 -0.12 6.49
N THR A 108 5.13 0.44 6.49
CA THR A 108 4.90 1.71 7.20
C THR A 108 3.53 1.90 7.85
N VAL A 109 2.51 1.16 7.43
CA VAL A 109 1.13 1.44 7.85
C VAL A 109 0.64 0.47 8.92
N ASN A 110 0.89 -0.82 8.76
CA ASN A 110 0.41 -1.86 9.69
C ASN A 110 1.59 -2.37 10.53
N ILE A 111 1.59 -2.07 11.84
CA ILE A 111 2.72 -2.35 12.73
C ILE A 111 2.81 -3.85 13.05
N ASP A 112 1.68 -4.47 13.38
CA ASP A 112 1.61 -5.91 13.70
C ASP A 112 0.35 -6.51 13.04
N PRO A 113 0.38 -6.75 11.73
CA PRO A 113 -0.75 -7.32 11.02
C PRO A 113 -0.97 -8.79 11.38
N ASP A 114 -2.22 -9.19 11.58
CA ASP A 114 -2.62 -10.58 11.66
C ASP A 114 -2.63 -11.26 10.28
N SER A 115 -2.88 -12.57 10.23
CA SER A 115 -2.91 -13.35 9.00
C SER A 115 -3.94 -12.86 7.99
N GLN A 116 -5.12 -12.39 8.45
CA GLN A 116 -6.14 -11.81 7.58
C GLN A 116 -5.69 -10.47 6.99
N ARG A 117 -5.03 -9.64 7.80
CA ARG A 117 -4.49 -8.37 7.35
C ARG A 117 -3.34 -8.56 6.36
N LEU A 118 -2.44 -9.50 6.62
CA LEU A 118 -1.37 -9.89 5.69
C LEU A 118 -1.92 -10.34 4.34
N LYS A 119 -2.97 -11.19 4.33
CA LYS A 119 -3.67 -11.56 3.11
C LYS A 119 -4.19 -10.34 2.34
N GLN A 120 -4.85 -9.39 3.03
CA GLN A 120 -5.39 -8.18 2.41
C GLN A 120 -4.28 -7.27 1.84
N ILE A 121 -3.16 -7.15 2.54
CA ILE A 121 -1.98 -6.39 2.08
C ILE A 121 -1.42 -7.02 0.80
N ALA A 122 -1.25 -8.33 0.77
CA ALA A 122 -0.76 -9.05 -0.42
C ALA A 122 -1.68 -8.84 -1.63
N LEU A 123 -3.00 -8.92 -1.44
CA LEU A 123 -3.98 -8.67 -2.50
C LEU A 123 -3.96 -7.21 -3.00
N ALA A 124 -3.85 -6.25 -2.09
CA ALA A 124 -3.74 -4.83 -2.43
C ALA A 124 -2.46 -4.55 -3.22
N ALA A 125 -1.32 -5.09 -2.78
CA ALA A 125 -0.04 -4.97 -3.48
C ALA A 125 -0.08 -5.63 -4.86
N GLY A 126 -0.63 -6.84 -4.96
CA GLY A 126 -0.79 -7.54 -6.23
C GLY A 126 -1.68 -6.78 -7.21
N THR A 127 -2.78 -6.18 -6.73
CA THR A 127 -3.66 -5.34 -7.55
C THR A 127 -2.93 -4.09 -8.04
N PHE A 128 -2.19 -3.42 -7.16
CA PHE A 128 -1.41 -2.24 -7.52
C PHE A 128 -0.38 -2.55 -8.61
N VAL A 129 0.40 -3.63 -8.44
CA VAL A 129 1.41 -4.06 -9.41
C VAL A 129 0.77 -4.42 -10.77
N ARG A 130 -0.38 -5.09 -10.75
CA ARG A 130 -1.11 -5.44 -11.98
C ARG A 130 -1.64 -4.20 -12.71
N ASN A 131 -2.08 -3.17 -11.99
CA ASN A 131 -2.51 -1.91 -12.59
C ASN A 131 -1.37 -1.15 -13.29
N LEU A 132 -0.11 -1.46 -12.94
CA LEU A 132 1.08 -0.98 -13.66
C LEU A 132 1.43 -1.85 -14.89
N GLY A 133 0.59 -2.82 -15.26
CA GLY A 133 0.83 -3.73 -16.38
C GLY A 133 1.84 -4.84 -16.08
N ILE A 134 2.14 -5.10 -14.80
CA ILE A 134 3.10 -6.11 -14.35
C ILE A 134 2.34 -7.28 -13.71
N GLU A 135 2.63 -8.52 -14.12
CA GLU A 135 2.06 -9.68 -13.42
C GLU A 135 2.74 -9.88 -12.06
N PRO A 136 1.98 -9.81 -10.95
CA PRO A 136 2.56 -9.87 -9.62
C PRO A 136 3.01 -11.28 -9.26
N ARG A 137 4.19 -11.36 -8.63
CA ARG A 137 4.72 -12.57 -7.98
C ARG A 137 5.06 -12.18 -6.55
N ILE A 138 4.36 -12.76 -5.58
CA ILE A 138 4.35 -12.28 -4.20
C ILE A 138 5.08 -13.26 -3.30
N ALA A 139 6.19 -12.83 -2.72
CA ALA A 139 6.86 -13.53 -1.63
C ALA A 139 6.37 -12.97 -0.28
N MET A 140 5.79 -13.83 0.53
CA MET A 140 5.38 -13.48 1.90
C MET A 140 6.57 -13.66 2.84
N LEU A 141 7.17 -12.53 3.25
CA LEU A 141 8.45 -12.53 3.97
C LEU A 141 8.30 -12.82 5.46
N SER A 142 9.30 -13.53 5.99
CA SER A 142 9.50 -13.79 7.41
C SER A 142 10.98 -14.03 7.68
N PHE A 143 11.36 -14.16 8.95
CA PHE A 143 12.69 -14.66 9.35
C PHE A 143 12.83 -16.19 9.23
N SER A 144 11.76 -16.91 8.84
CA SER A 144 11.67 -18.36 8.66
C SER A 144 11.47 -18.67 7.18
N ASN A 145 11.93 -19.84 6.73
CA ASN A 145 11.66 -20.40 5.42
C ASN A 145 10.79 -21.64 5.56
N PHE A 146 9.56 -21.60 5.00
CA PHE A 146 8.66 -22.76 4.86
C PHE A 146 8.53 -23.63 6.11
N GLY A 147 8.33 -23.02 7.28
CA GLY A 147 8.15 -23.72 8.55
C GLY A 147 9.45 -24.13 9.27
N SER A 148 10.61 -23.62 8.84
CA SER A 148 11.89 -23.92 9.48
C SER A 148 11.95 -23.47 10.95
N VAL A 149 11.19 -22.44 11.33
CA VAL A 149 11.08 -21.93 12.70
C VAL A 149 9.61 -21.85 13.12
N LYS A 150 9.27 -22.57 14.21
CA LYS A 150 7.92 -22.54 14.81
C LYS A 150 7.78 -21.34 15.75
N HIS A 151 7.28 -20.23 15.26
CA HIS A 151 7.05 -19.01 16.04
C HIS A 151 5.72 -18.36 15.65
N PRO A 152 4.99 -17.67 16.56
CA PRO A 152 3.73 -17.01 16.23
C PRO A 152 3.83 -16.03 15.05
N ALA A 153 4.94 -15.29 14.94
CA ALA A 153 5.16 -14.34 13.86
C ALA A 153 5.36 -15.02 12.48
N SER A 154 6.02 -16.19 12.40
CA SER A 154 6.11 -16.95 11.14
C SER A 154 4.80 -17.67 10.83
N LYS A 155 4.12 -18.19 11.88
CA LYS A 155 2.83 -18.86 11.72
C LYS A 155 1.76 -17.97 11.08
N LYS A 156 1.63 -16.70 11.49
CA LYS A 156 0.64 -15.80 10.89
C LYS A 156 0.89 -15.56 9.39
N VAL A 157 2.16 -15.54 8.97
CA VAL A 157 2.52 -15.40 7.54
C VAL A 157 2.15 -16.66 6.77
N TRP A 158 2.49 -17.84 7.31
CA TRP A 158 2.09 -19.12 6.73
C TRP A 158 0.56 -19.25 6.60
N GLU A 159 -0.19 -18.86 7.63
CA GLU A 159 -1.67 -18.86 7.59
C GLU A 159 -2.21 -17.93 6.49
N ALA A 160 -1.59 -16.75 6.31
CA ALA A 160 -1.96 -15.83 5.25
C ALA A 160 -1.74 -16.44 3.85
N VAL A 161 -0.60 -17.12 3.65
CA VAL A 161 -0.29 -17.85 2.41
C VAL A 161 -1.30 -18.96 2.17
N ALA A 162 -1.63 -19.76 3.20
CA ALA A 162 -2.61 -20.83 3.08
C ALA A 162 -3.99 -20.30 2.66
N MET A 163 -4.44 -19.16 3.22
CA MET A 163 -5.68 -18.50 2.80
C MET A 163 -5.61 -18.00 1.35
N LEU A 164 -4.49 -17.42 0.94
CA LEU A 164 -4.28 -16.96 -0.42
C LEU A 164 -4.31 -18.13 -1.42
N HIS A 165 -3.69 -19.25 -1.10
CA HIS A 165 -3.71 -20.44 -1.93
C HIS A 165 -5.12 -21.02 -2.10
N ALA A 166 -5.92 -20.99 -1.03
CA ALA A 166 -7.30 -21.51 -1.06
C ALA A 166 -8.26 -20.60 -1.82
N GLU A 167 -8.17 -19.30 -1.60
CA GLU A 167 -9.11 -18.32 -2.16
C GLU A 167 -8.71 -17.81 -3.55
N TYR A 168 -7.41 -17.79 -3.85
CA TYR A 168 -6.81 -17.23 -5.07
C TYR A 168 -5.78 -18.20 -5.69
N PRO A 169 -6.19 -19.39 -6.13
CA PRO A 169 -5.27 -20.44 -6.60
C PRO A 169 -4.41 -20.03 -7.80
N GLN A 170 -4.84 -19.02 -8.56
CA GLN A 170 -4.14 -18.50 -9.73
C GLN A 170 -3.05 -17.44 -9.36
N LEU A 171 -3.08 -16.93 -8.12
CA LEU A 171 -2.11 -15.92 -7.71
C LEU A 171 -0.76 -16.60 -7.45
N ALA A 172 0.29 -16.08 -8.10
CA ALA A 172 1.66 -16.51 -7.83
C ALA A 172 2.12 -15.92 -6.49
N VAL A 173 1.79 -16.60 -5.40
CA VAL A 173 2.15 -16.22 -4.03
C VAL A 173 2.70 -17.43 -3.30
N ASP A 174 3.74 -17.23 -2.47
CA ASP A 174 4.29 -18.28 -1.65
C ASP A 174 5.03 -17.71 -0.43
N GLY A 175 5.36 -18.57 0.55
CA GLY A 175 6.04 -18.26 1.81
C GLY A 175 5.51 -19.14 2.94
N GLU A 176 5.91 -18.90 4.19
CA GLU A 176 6.82 -17.77 4.54
C GLU A 176 8.25 -18.06 4.06
N MET A 177 8.97 -17.02 3.70
CA MET A 177 10.38 -17.14 3.30
C MET A 177 11.20 -15.89 3.65
N GLN A 178 12.52 -16.06 3.77
CA GLN A 178 13.45 -14.96 3.95
C GLN A 178 13.66 -14.18 2.64
N ALA A 179 14.11 -12.94 2.75
CA ALA A 179 14.27 -12.05 1.60
C ALA A 179 15.32 -12.57 0.59
N ASP A 180 16.40 -13.17 1.06
CA ASP A 180 17.42 -13.81 0.21
C ASP A 180 16.85 -15.01 -0.56
N THR A 181 16.03 -15.83 0.10
CA THR A 181 15.31 -16.93 -0.55
C THR A 181 14.34 -16.40 -1.62
N ALA A 182 13.68 -15.27 -1.34
CA ALA A 182 12.75 -14.64 -2.27
C ALA A 182 13.44 -14.02 -3.49
N LEU A 183 14.61 -13.40 -3.31
CA LEU A 183 15.27 -12.58 -4.33
C LEU A 183 16.36 -13.31 -5.12
N VAL A 184 16.96 -14.37 -4.52
CA VAL A 184 18.05 -15.12 -5.17
C VAL A 184 17.49 -16.42 -5.74
N GLU A 185 17.26 -16.44 -7.04
CA GLU A 185 16.69 -17.59 -7.76
C GLU A 185 17.42 -18.91 -7.48
N ALA A 186 18.75 -18.87 -7.39
CA ALA A 186 19.56 -20.05 -7.10
C ALA A 186 19.28 -20.65 -5.71
N ILE A 187 18.93 -19.82 -4.73
CA ILE A 187 18.54 -20.28 -3.39
C ILE A 187 17.15 -20.93 -3.46
N LEU A 188 16.19 -20.23 -4.05
CA LEU A 188 14.81 -20.73 -4.15
C LEU A 188 14.74 -22.05 -4.90
N THR A 189 15.36 -22.15 -6.06
CA THR A 189 15.29 -23.36 -6.91
C THR A 189 16.06 -24.53 -6.34
N ARG A 190 17.20 -24.29 -5.70
CA ARG A 190 18.03 -25.36 -5.13
C ARG A 190 17.45 -25.95 -3.86
N TYR A 191 16.98 -25.11 -2.95
CA TYR A 191 16.56 -25.54 -1.61
C TYR A 191 15.03 -25.69 -1.47
N TYR A 192 14.25 -25.00 -2.31
CA TYR A 192 12.79 -24.98 -2.26
C TYR A 192 12.15 -25.20 -3.65
N PRO A 193 12.48 -26.30 -4.34
CA PRO A 193 12.02 -26.53 -5.72
C PRO A 193 10.50 -26.68 -5.85
N GLY A 194 9.80 -26.89 -4.74
CA GLY A 194 8.32 -26.96 -4.69
C GLY A 194 7.62 -25.61 -4.55
N SER A 195 8.38 -24.50 -4.47
CA SER A 195 7.78 -23.18 -4.35
C SER A 195 6.95 -22.81 -5.58
N ARG A 196 5.77 -22.22 -5.36
CA ARG A 196 4.90 -21.69 -6.43
C ARG A 196 5.51 -20.48 -7.15
N LEU A 197 6.54 -19.87 -6.61
CA LEU A 197 7.24 -18.77 -7.27
C LEU A 197 8.22 -19.26 -8.33
N GLY A 198 8.62 -20.54 -8.33
CA GLY A 198 9.37 -21.22 -9.39
C GLY A 198 10.56 -20.45 -9.99
N ALA A 199 11.26 -21.08 -10.90
CA ALA A 199 12.44 -20.53 -11.59
C ALA A 199 12.09 -19.58 -12.75
N THR A 200 11.22 -18.62 -12.57
CA THR A 200 10.95 -17.60 -13.59
C THR A 200 11.47 -16.23 -13.12
N HIS A 201 12.34 -15.66 -13.92
CA HIS A 201 13.04 -14.39 -13.73
C HIS A 201 12.19 -13.31 -13.04
N SER A 202 12.73 -12.78 -11.94
CA SER A 202 12.29 -11.64 -11.14
C SER A 202 11.03 -11.81 -10.26
N ILE A 203 11.23 -11.97 -8.94
CA ILE A 203 10.21 -11.64 -7.93
C ILE A 203 10.05 -10.12 -7.94
N ARG A 204 8.86 -9.65 -8.32
CA ARG A 204 8.58 -8.22 -8.49
C ARG A 204 7.77 -7.61 -7.35
N SER A 205 7.44 -8.39 -6.30
CA SER A 205 6.86 -7.84 -5.08
C SER A 205 7.16 -8.71 -3.86
N ALA A 206 7.52 -8.09 -2.76
CA ALA A 206 7.72 -8.73 -1.47
C ALA A 206 6.85 -8.04 -0.41
N SER A 207 6.17 -8.81 0.44
CA SER A 207 5.42 -8.31 1.60
C SER A 207 6.19 -8.64 2.87
N LEU A 208 6.37 -7.64 3.73
CA LEU A 208 6.98 -7.81 5.05
C LEU A 208 5.89 -8.18 6.07
N GLY A 209 6.07 -9.29 6.76
CA GLY A 209 5.20 -9.77 7.82
C GLY A 209 5.75 -9.52 9.21
#